data_f458d42c3c3f45fd6914c756040500df
#
_entry.id   f458d42c3c3f45fd6914c756040500df
#
_cell.length_a   1.000
_cell.length_b   1.000
_cell.length_c   1.000
_cell.angle_alpha   90.00
_cell.angle_beta   90.00
_cell.angle_gamma   90.00
#
_symmetry.space_group_name_H-M   'P 1'
#
loop_
_entity.id
_entity.type
_entity.pdbx_description
1 polymer ?
#
loop_
_entity_poly.entity_id
_entity_poly.type
_entity_poly.pdbx_seq_one_letter_code
_entity_poly.pdbx_strand_id
1 'polypeptide(L)'
;MEYELQDIRSFVKIAELGSFHEAAEALHLSQPALSRRIKKLEEGLGTSLLERTTRRVSLTSVGRDFLPKARRLLDDFEDSILSIRELAERQTGQVTLACIPTAAFYFLPSVIRDYNEQYPKIRIRLLDLSANDGLEAVLRGEADFGINMMSGQHPDIEFVSLVQEHFVTACRRDHPLAGREAVTWAELADYRLIGVGRLSGNRMLLDHALSGLNLRPKWFYEVQHLSTSLGMVEAGLGVSAMPSLAMPNADHPTLVSVPLIEPQVTRTLGLVYRRGASLSPAAEKFVSILLEQWPNR
;
A
#
# COMPACT_ATOMS: atom_id res chain seq x y z
N MET A 1 -35.42 -7.22 -2.15
CA MET A 1 -34.43 -6.35 -2.81
C MET A 1 -34.78 -6.32 -4.30
N GLU A 2 -34.94 -5.14 -4.89
CA GLU A 2 -35.38 -5.00 -6.28
C GLU A 2 -34.24 -4.95 -7.30
N TYR A 3 -32.96 -5.00 -6.90
CA TYR A 3 -31.79 -4.95 -7.76
C TYR A 3 -30.96 -6.23 -7.69
N GLU A 4 -30.20 -6.49 -8.73
CA GLU A 4 -29.42 -7.71 -8.95
C GLU A 4 -27.91 -7.39 -9.00
N LEU A 5 -27.07 -8.42 -8.82
CA LEU A 5 -25.61 -8.28 -8.92
C LEU A 5 -25.15 -7.70 -10.27
N GLN A 6 -25.90 -8.03 -11.34
CA GLN A 6 -25.64 -7.50 -12.69
C GLN A 6 -25.89 -5.98 -12.79
N ASP A 7 -26.75 -5.42 -11.95
CA ASP A 7 -27.01 -3.99 -11.92
C ASP A 7 -25.83 -3.27 -11.24
N ILE A 8 -25.26 -3.87 -10.18
CA ILE A 8 -24.05 -3.40 -9.51
C ILE A 8 -22.84 -3.49 -10.44
N ARG A 9 -22.66 -4.60 -11.18
CA ARG A 9 -21.60 -4.75 -12.19
C ARG A 9 -21.72 -3.69 -13.28
N SER A 10 -22.93 -3.38 -13.70
CA SER A 10 -23.22 -2.33 -14.69
C SER A 10 -22.78 -0.95 -14.19
N PHE A 11 -23.05 -0.63 -12.92
CA PHE A 11 -22.61 0.61 -12.30
C PHE A 11 -21.08 0.72 -12.23
N VAL A 12 -20.41 -0.32 -11.76
CA VAL A 12 -18.94 -0.35 -11.67
C VAL A 12 -18.31 -0.16 -13.04
N LYS A 13 -18.82 -0.83 -14.07
CA LYS A 13 -18.29 -0.73 -15.43
C LYS A 13 -18.47 0.66 -16.04
N ILE A 14 -19.61 1.32 -15.81
CA ILE A 14 -19.82 2.71 -16.24
C ILE A 14 -18.89 3.66 -15.49
N ALA A 15 -18.69 3.44 -14.19
CA ALA A 15 -17.80 4.26 -13.38
C ALA A 15 -16.32 4.17 -13.83
N GLU A 16 -15.90 2.98 -14.31
CA GLU A 16 -14.55 2.74 -14.82
C GLU A 16 -14.31 3.39 -16.19
N LEU A 17 -15.26 3.26 -17.10
CA LEU A 17 -15.11 3.71 -18.48
C LEU A 17 -15.59 5.15 -18.69
N GLY A 18 -16.36 5.72 -17.76
CA GLY A 18 -16.94 7.06 -17.87
C GLY A 18 -17.94 7.23 -19.02
N SER A 19 -18.39 6.11 -19.62
CA SER A 19 -19.20 6.07 -20.84
C SER A 19 -20.23 4.96 -20.79
N PHE A 20 -21.53 5.30 -20.99
CA PHE A 20 -22.59 4.29 -21.13
C PHE A 20 -22.44 3.45 -22.40
N HIS A 21 -21.89 4.03 -23.46
CA HIS A 21 -21.70 3.32 -24.72
C HIS A 21 -20.61 2.25 -24.58
N GLU A 22 -19.43 2.64 -24.13
CA GLU A 22 -18.31 1.71 -23.93
C GLU A 22 -18.61 0.64 -22.88
N ALA A 23 -19.32 1.01 -21.81
CA ALA A 23 -19.74 0.06 -20.79
C ALA A 23 -20.78 -0.95 -21.32
N ALA A 24 -21.69 -0.51 -22.18
CA ALA A 24 -22.65 -1.40 -22.82
C ALA A 24 -21.96 -2.40 -23.76
N GLU A 25 -21.00 -1.95 -24.57
CA GLU A 25 -20.19 -2.82 -25.42
C GLU A 25 -19.40 -3.84 -24.59
N ALA A 26 -18.70 -3.37 -23.53
CA ALA A 26 -17.91 -4.22 -22.64
C ALA A 26 -18.75 -5.27 -21.90
N LEU A 27 -20.03 -5.00 -21.66
CA LEU A 27 -20.97 -5.92 -21.00
C LEU A 27 -21.87 -6.69 -22.00
N HIS A 28 -21.63 -6.53 -23.30
CA HIS A 28 -22.44 -7.13 -24.36
C HIS A 28 -23.95 -6.82 -24.23
N LEU A 29 -24.27 -5.58 -23.88
CA LEU A 29 -25.62 -5.07 -23.69
C LEU A 29 -25.95 -3.96 -24.71
N SER A 30 -27.24 -3.74 -24.97
CA SER A 30 -27.66 -2.49 -25.59
C SER A 30 -27.62 -1.34 -24.56
N GLN A 31 -27.29 -0.12 -25.00
CA GLN A 31 -27.28 1.06 -24.13
C GLN A 31 -28.63 1.31 -23.42
N PRO A 32 -29.82 1.09 -24.03
CA PRO A 32 -31.09 1.17 -23.31
C PRO A 32 -31.22 0.12 -22.20
N ALA A 33 -30.70 -1.10 -22.40
CA ALA A 33 -30.74 -2.15 -21.40
C ALA A 33 -29.83 -1.78 -20.19
N LEU A 34 -28.63 -1.28 -20.47
CA LEU A 34 -27.73 -0.81 -19.47
C LEU A 34 -28.32 0.37 -18.66
N SER A 35 -28.96 1.32 -19.33
CA SER A 35 -29.62 2.46 -18.67
C SER A 35 -30.75 2.02 -17.75
N ARG A 36 -31.54 0.99 -18.15
CA ARG A 36 -32.58 0.42 -17.28
C ARG A 36 -32.02 -0.25 -16.04
N ARG A 37 -30.90 -0.97 -16.16
CA ARG A 37 -30.22 -1.58 -14.99
C ARG A 37 -29.76 -0.53 -13.97
N ILE A 38 -29.16 0.55 -14.44
CA ILE A 38 -28.73 1.64 -13.56
C ILE A 38 -29.93 2.30 -12.89
N LYS A 39 -31.00 2.57 -13.64
CA LYS A 39 -32.23 3.14 -13.08
C LYS A 39 -32.82 2.23 -12.00
N LYS A 40 -32.91 0.92 -12.24
CA LYS A 40 -33.36 -0.09 -11.27
C LYS A 40 -32.50 -0.09 -10.00
N LEU A 41 -31.18 0.02 -10.14
CA LEU A 41 -30.24 0.09 -9.02
C LEU A 41 -30.46 1.36 -8.20
N GLU A 42 -30.51 2.53 -8.85
CA GLU A 42 -30.71 3.83 -8.21
C GLU A 42 -32.07 3.93 -7.50
N GLU A 43 -33.13 3.42 -8.12
CA GLU A 43 -34.47 3.33 -7.53
C GLU A 43 -34.48 2.42 -6.29
N GLY A 44 -33.83 1.26 -6.35
CA GLY A 44 -33.71 0.34 -5.21
C GLY A 44 -32.87 0.88 -4.07
N LEU A 45 -31.92 1.76 -4.34
CA LEU A 45 -31.08 2.46 -3.33
C LEU A 45 -31.71 3.77 -2.84
N GLY A 46 -32.73 4.27 -3.52
CA GLY A 46 -33.40 5.54 -3.21
C GLY A 46 -32.51 6.78 -3.46
N THR A 47 -31.45 6.65 -4.25
CA THR A 47 -30.52 7.74 -4.53
C THR A 47 -29.83 7.55 -5.88
N SER A 48 -29.41 8.66 -6.51
CA SER A 48 -28.63 8.60 -7.75
C SER A 48 -27.17 8.39 -7.48
N LEU A 49 -26.56 7.48 -8.25
CA LEU A 49 -25.12 7.16 -8.20
C LEU A 49 -24.32 7.88 -9.29
N LEU A 50 -25.00 8.22 -10.40
CA LEU A 50 -24.42 8.84 -11.57
C LEU A 50 -25.04 10.21 -11.86
N GLU A 51 -24.21 11.17 -12.19
CA GLU A 51 -24.62 12.45 -12.79
C GLU A 51 -24.52 12.32 -14.31
N ARG A 52 -25.63 12.58 -14.99
CA ARG A 52 -25.71 12.50 -16.45
C ARG A 52 -25.66 13.92 -17.01
N THR A 53 -24.59 14.26 -17.68
CA THR A 53 -24.55 15.40 -18.59
C THR A 53 -24.52 14.91 -20.03
N THR A 54 -24.88 15.75 -20.97
CA THR A 54 -24.92 15.40 -22.43
C THR A 54 -23.53 15.04 -22.99
N ARG A 55 -22.47 15.26 -22.24
CA ARG A 55 -21.07 15.06 -22.69
C ARG A 55 -20.22 14.14 -21.81
N ARG A 56 -20.61 13.87 -20.56
CA ARG A 56 -19.84 13.01 -19.64
C ARG A 56 -20.75 12.37 -18.60
N VAL A 57 -20.34 11.19 -18.16
CA VAL A 57 -20.89 10.51 -16.99
C VAL A 57 -19.91 10.72 -15.84
N SER A 58 -20.39 11.24 -14.73
CA SER A 58 -19.61 11.40 -13.50
C SER A 58 -20.34 10.75 -12.32
N LEU A 59 -19.60 10.44 -11.28
CA LEU A 59 -20.18 9.90 -10.05
C LEU A 59 -20.74 11.03 -9.18
N THR A 60 -21.89 10.81 -8.56
CA THR A 60 -22.37 11.61 -7.44
C THR A 60 -21.44 11.42 -6.23
N SER A 61 -21.60 12.20 -5.15
CA SER A 61 -20.90 11.92 -3.88
C SER A 61 -21.22 10.51 -3.38
N VAL A 62 -22.48 10.11 -3.40
CA VAL A 62 -22.93 8.76 -3.02
C VAL A 62 -22.35 7.70 -3.94
N GLY A 63 -22.26 7.98 -5.26
CA GLY A 63 -21.64 7.07 -6.22
C GLY A 63 -20.15 6.85 -5.96
N ARG A 64 -19.41 7.90 -5.57
CA ARG A 64 -18.00 7.77 -5.17
C ARG A 64 -17.82 6.92 -3.93
N ASP A 65 -18.68 7.08 -2.94
CA ASP A 65 -18.64 6.28 -1.70
C ASP A 65 -19.12 4.84 -1.90
N PHE A 66 -20.02 4.62 -2.86
CA PHE A 66 -20.55 3.30 -3.18
C PHE A 66 -19.62 2.49 -4.07
N LEU A 67 -18.87 3.10 -4.99
CA LEU A 67 -18.02 2.41 -5.96
C LEU A 67 -17.03 1.41 -5.34
N PRO A 68 -16.24 1.77 -4.31
CA PRO A 68 -15.32 0.80 -3.69
C PRO A 68 -16.07 -0.35 -3.02
N LYS A 69 -17.24 -0.09 -2.42
CA LYS A 69 -18.10 -1.13 -1.81
C LYS A 69 -18.68 -2.06 -2.85
N ALA A 70 -19.13 -1.50 -3.99
CA ALA A 70 -19.66 -2.26 -5.11
C ALA A 70 -18.60 -3.17 -5.74
N ARG A 71 -17.38 -2.67 -5.94
CA ARG A 71 -16.24 -3.47 -6.43
C ARG A 71 -15.97 -4.64 -5.50
N ARG A 72 -15.82 -4.35 -4.22
CA ARG A 72 -15.57 -5.39 -3.23
C ARG A 72 -16.65 -6.47 -3.22
N LEU A 73 -17.93 -6.08 -3.26
CA LEU A 73 -19.04 -7.04 -3.28
C LEU A 73 -18.97 -7.95 -4.51
N LEU A 74 -18.55 -7.42 -5.66
CA LEU A 74 -18.36 -8.22 -6.87
C LEU A 74 -17.15 -9.15 -6.73
N ASP A 75 -16.04 -8.66 -6.15
CA ASP A 75 -14.84 -9.46 -5.91
C ASP A 75 -15.14 -10.58 -4.90
N ASP A 76 -15.78 -10.28 -3.76
CA ASP A 76 -16.20 -11.27 -2.74
C ASP A 76 -17.16 -12.32 -3.33
N PHE A 77 -18.03 -11.91 -4.23
CA PHE A 77 -18.93 -12.85 -4.93
C PHE A 77 -18.18 -13.75 -5.92
N GLU A 78 -17.27 -13.18 -6.71
CA GLU A 78 -16.42 -13.96 -7.64
C GLU A 78 -15.51 -14.93 -6.87
N ASP A 79 -14.93 -14.48 -5.76
CA ASP A 79 -14.14 -15.33 -4.86
C ASP A 79 -14.97 -16.45 -4.23
N SER A 80 -16.22 -16.17 -3.84
CA SER A 80 -17.13 -17.19 -3.30
C SER A 80 -17.49 -18.24 -4.36
N ILE A 81 -17.72 -17.83 -5.61
CA ILE A 81 -17.95 -18.77 -6.73
C ILE A 81 -16.67 -19.55 -7.05
N LEU A 82 -15.51 -18.88 -7.02
CA LEU A 82 -14.21 -19.50 -7.22
C LEU A 82 -13.91 -20.48 -6.10
N SER A 83 -14.14 -20.16 -4.85
CA SER A 83 -13.93 -21.06 -3.71
C SER A 83 -14.79 -22.32 -3.79
N ILE A 84 -16.01 -22.22 -4.31
CA ILE A 84 -16.88 -23.39 -4.59
C ILE A 84 -16.31 -24.22 -5.75
N ARG A 85 -15.77 -23.57 -6.79
CA ARG A 85 -15.05 -24.25 -7.88
C ARG A 85 -13.69 -24.78 -7.45
N GLU A 86 -13.02 -24.12 -6.52
CA GLU A 86 -11.72 -24.54 -5.92
C GLU A 86 -11.84 -25.69 -4.94
N LEU A 87 -13.00 -25.91 -4.35
CA LEU A 87 -13.32 -27.21 -3.72
C LEU A 87 -13.29 -28.36 -4.73
N ALA A 88 -13.47 -28.03 -6.04
CA ALA A 88 -13.32 -28.98 -7.14
C ALA A 88 -11.94 -28.92 -7.84
N GLU A 89 -11.25 -27.75 -7.86
CA GLU A 89 -9.95 -27.54 -8.55
C GLU A 89 -9.09 -26.50 -7.83
N ARG A 90 -8.52 -26.85 -6.67
CA ARG A 90 -7.61 -26.04 -5.85
C ARG A 90 -6.60 -25.21 -6.64
N GLN A 91 -6.80 -23.91 -6.94
CA GLN A 91 -5.65 -23.01 -7.30
C GLN A 91 -5.92 -21.74 -8.13
N THR A 92 -7.01 -21.02 -8.01
CA THR A 92 -7.15 -19.70 -8.69
C THR A 92 -7.73 -18.65 -7.73
N GLY A 93 -7.30 -17.40 -7.84
CA GLY A 93 -7.76 -16.29 -7.01
C GLY A 93 -6.89 -15.04 -7.19
N GLN A 94 -7.18 -13.99 -6.45
CA GLN A 94 -6.37 -12.78 -6.38
C GLN A 94 -6.14 -12.40 -4.92
N VAL A 95 -4.92 -11.99 -4.61
CA VAL A 95 -4.58 -11.35 -3.34
C VAL A 95 -4.23 -9.90 -3.64
N THR A 96 -4.93 -8.97 -3.03
CA THR A 96 -4.63 -7.54 -3.12
C THR A 96 -4.09 -7.06 -1.78
N LEU A 97 -2.86 -6.59 -1.75
CA LEU A 97 -2.29 -6.02 -0.54
C LEU A 97 -1.83 -4.58 -0.74
N ALA A 98 -2.11 -3.74 0.26
CA ALA A 98 -1.60 -2.38 0.33
C ALA A 98 -0.31 -2.37 1.14
N CYS A 99 0.71 -1.66 0.69
CA CYS A 99 1.95 -1.59 1.43
C CYS A 99 2.67 -0.27 1.23
N ILE A 100 3.47 0.09 2.23
CA ILE A 100 4.38 1.21 2.08
C ILE A 100 5.52 0.87 1.10
N PRO A 101 6.09 1.86 0.39
CA PRO A 101 7.11 1.64 -0.63
C PRO A 101 8.32 0.82 -0.17
N THR A 102 8.73 0.97 1.09
CA THR A 102 9.83 0.17 1.66
C THR A 102 9.51 -1.32 1.73
N ALA A 103 8.30 -1.69 2.10
CA ALA A 103 7.88 -3.09 2.11
C ALA A 103 7.77 -3.64 0.69
N ALA A 104 7.19 -2.85 -0.24
CA ALA A 104 7.03 -3.22 -1.65
C ALA A 104 8.37 -3.53 -2.31
N PHE A 105 9.40 -2.72 -2.05
CA PHE A 105 10.67 -2.80 -2.75
C PHE A 105 11.65 -3.80 -2.11
N TYR A 106 11.79 -3.76 -0.79
CA TYR A 106 12.89 -4.48 -0.12
C TYR A 106 12.50 -5.83 0.47
N PHE A 107 11.21 -6.07 0.72
CA PHE A 107 10.77 -7.23 1.45
C PHE A 107 9.82 -8.14 0.66
N LEU A 108 8.73 -7.58 0.16
CA LEU A 108 7.66 -8.36 -0.49
C LEU A 108 8.09 -9.18 -1.72
N PRO A 109 9.07 -8.76 -2.55
CA PRO A 109 9.45 -9.55 -3.71
C PRO A 109 9.85 -10.98 -3.41
N SER A 110 10.56 -11.23 -2.28
CA SER A 110 10.92 -12.59 -1.88
C SER A 110 9.70 -13.40 -1.42
N VAL A 111 8.80 -12.79 -0.64
CA VAL A 111 7.57 -13.43 -0.19
C VAL A 111 6.66 -13.78 -1.37
N ILE A 112 6.52 -12.86 -2.32
CA ILE A 112 5.72 -13.07 -3.53
C ILE A 112 6.30 -14.21 -4.38
N ARG A 113 7.63 -14.28 -4.52
CA ARG A 113 8.27 -15.38 -5.24
C ARG A 113 7.92 -16.72 -4.61
N ASP A 114 8.13 -16.85 -3.31
CA ASP A 114 7.93 -18.11 -2.59
C ASP A 114 6.44 -18.50 -2.53
N TYR A 115 5.56 -17.48 -2.49
CA TYR A 115 4.12 -17.69 -2.64
C TYR A 115 3.75 -18.19 -4.04
N ASN A 116 4.29 -17.57 -5.10
CA ASN A 116 4.00 -17.97 -6.48
C ASN A 116 4.55 -19.35 -6.85
N GLU A 117 5.64 -19.78 -6.22
CA GLU A 117 6.15 -21.16 -6.37
C GLU A 117 5.13 -22.20 -5.88
N GLN A 118 4.40 -21.89 -4.82
CA GLN A 118 3.38 -22.77 -4.24
C GLN A 118 2.00 -22.60 -4.89
N TYR A 119 1.66 -21.36 -5.30
CA TYR A 119 0.35 -20.97 -5.83
C TYR A 119 0.46 -20.20 -7.15
N PRO A 120 0.97 -20.82 -8.24
CA PRO A 120 1.33 -20.13 -9.48
C PRO A 120 0.15 -19.54 -10.25
N LYS A 121 -1.08 -19.90 -9.92
CA LYS A 121 -2.28 -19.41 -10.59
C LYS A 121 -2.96 -18.26 -9.84
N ILE A 122 -2.49 -17.93 -8.63
CA ILE A 122 -3.05 -16.82 -7.85
C ILE A 122 -2.37 -15.52 -8.28
N ARG A 123 -3.18 -14.52 -8.61
CA ARG A 123 -2.68 -13.18 -8.96
C ARG A 123 -2.36 -12.39 -7.70
N ILE A 124 -1.25 -11.67 -7.72
CA ILE A 124 -0.92 -10.71 -6.68
C ILE A 124 -1.11 -9.31 -7.23
N ARG A 125 -1.91 -8.49 -6.55
CA ARG A 125 -2.04 -7.06 -6.80
C ARG A 125 -1.42 -6.29 -5.64
N LEU A 126 -0.35 -5.59 -5.92
CA LEU A 126 0.35 -4.77 -4.95
C LEU A 126 -0.07 -3.31 -5.11
N LEU A 127 -0.60 -2.71 -4.06
CA LEU A 127 -0.90 -1.29 -3.97
C LEU A 127 0.24 -0.62 -3.19
N ASP A 128 1.21 -0.09 -3.93
CA ASP A 128 2.34 0.66 -3.38
C ASP A 128 1.89 2.09 -3.07
N LEU A 129 1.59 2.37 -1.82
CA LEU A 129 0.90 3.57 -1.37
C LEU A 129 1.63 4.24 -0.19
N SER A 130 1.28 5.51 0.08
CA SER A 130 1.66 6.14 1.34
C SER A 130 1.04 5.40 2.54
N ALA A 131 1.58 5.62 3.75
CA ALA A 131 1.04 4.99 4.96
C ALA A 131 -0.45 5.28 5.15
N ASN A 132 -0.87 6.52 4.92
CA ASN A 132 -2.28 6.92 5.07
C ASN A 132 -3.16 6.33 3.97
N ASP A 133 -2.74 6.43 2.71
CA ASP A 133 -3.52 5.90 1.58
C ASP A 133 -3.63 4.36 1.65
N GLY A 134 -2.56 3.69 2.11
CA GLY A 134 -2.57 2.23 2.33
C GLY A 134 -3.54 1.81 3.43
N LEU A 135 -3.63 2.59 4.52
CA LEU A 135 -4.60 2.37 5.58
C LEU A 135 -6.03 2.55 5.07
N GLU A 136 -6.28 3.62 4.32
CA GLU A 136 -7.57 3.90 3.69
C GLU A 136 -7.98 2.80 2.70
N ALA A 137 -7.05 2.27 1.91
CA ALA A 137 -7.32 1.17 0.98
C ALA A 137 -7.79 -0.10 1.72
N VAL A 138 -7.20 -0.41 2.89
CA VAL A 138 -7.64 -1.52 3.74
C VAL A 138 -9.02 -1.23 4.33
N LEU A 139 -9.26 -0.01 4.84
CA LEU A 139 -10.56 0.38 5.40
C LEU A 139 -11.69 0.30 4.39
N ARG A 140 -11.45 0.74 3.16
CA ARG A 140 -12.43 0.67 2.06
C ARG A 140 -12.56 -0.72 1.47
N GLY A 141 -11.69 -1.66 1.86
CA GLY A 141 -11.66 -3.01 1.31
C GLY A 141 -11.18 -3.07 -0.15
N GLU A 142 -10.38 -2.10 -0.56
CA GLU A 142 -9.66 -2.11 -1.84
C GLU A 142 -8.44 -3.05 -1.78
N ALA A 143 -7.97 -3.36 -0.56
CA ALA A 143 -6.97 -4.37 -0.26
C ALA A 143 -7.49 -5.35 0.80
N ASP A 144 -7.11 -6.61 0.70
CA ASP A 144 -7.44 -7.67 1.65
C ASP A 144 -6.80 -7.38 3.01
N PHE A 145 -5.56 -6.93 2.99
CA PHE A 145 -4.77 -6.52 4.16
C PHE A 145 -3.69 -5.53 3.72
N GLY A 146 -2.95 -4.98 4.69
CA GLY A 146 -1.84 -4.10 4.38
C GLY A 146 -0.59 -4.40 5.21
N ILE A 147 0.56 -3.88 4.75
CA ILE A 147 1.80 -3.78 5.51
C ILE A 147 2.12 -2.31 5.69
N ASN A 148 2.04 -1.85 6.92
CA ASN A 148 2.10 -0.43 7.21
C ASN A 148 2.89 -0.14 8.49
N MET A 149 3.18 1.13 8.72
CA MET A 149 3.71 1.62 9.99
C MET A 149 2.57 1.80 10.98
N MET A 150 2.84 1.61 12.26
CA MET A 150 1.91 2.03 13.31
C MET A 150 1.82 3.56 13.31
N SER A 151 0.67 4.10 12.93
CA SER A 151 0.40 5.54 12.86
C SER A 151 -0.75 5.99 13.78
N GLY A 152 -0.89 5.35 14.94
CA GLY A 152 -1.99 5.58 15.89
C GLY A 152 -3.02 4.44 15.90
N GLN A 153 -4.00 4.56 16.82
CA GLN A 153 -5.10 3.59 16.90
C GLN A 153 -6.26 4.05 16.01
N HIS A 154 -6.74 3.15 15.16
CA HIS A 154 -7.98 3.35 14.41
C HIS A 154 -9.00 2.30 14.87
N PRO A 155 -10.27 2.68 15.20
CA PRO A 155 -11.24 1.76 15.76
C PRO A 155 -11.57 0.55 14.86
N ASP A 156 -11.53 0.75 13.54
CA ASP A 156 -11.88 -0.26 12.54
C ASP A 156 -10.67 -1.02 11.98
N ILE A 157 -9.47 -0.75 12.52
CA ILE A 157 -8.23 -1.42 12.12
C ILE A 157 -7.71 -2.29 13.27
N GLU A 158 -7.24 -3.46 12.91
CA GLU A 158 -6.40 -4.31 13.72
C GLU A 158 -4.97 -4.24 13.20
N PHE A 159 -4.02 -4.00 14.10
CA PHE A 159 -2.61 -3.93 13.78
C PHE A 159 -1.86 -5.07 14.49
N VAL A 160 -1.17 -5.89 13.72
CA VAL A 160 -0.31 -6.96 14.22
C VAL A 160 1.14 -6.58 13.94
N SER A 161 1.90 -6.27 15.00
CA SER A 161 3.31 -5.90 14.90
C SER A 161 4.12 -7.04 14.29
N LEU A 162 4.94 -6.74 13.28
CA LEU A 162 5.85 -7.69 12.64
C LEU A 162 7.30 -7.42 13.06
N VAL A 163 7.74 -6.17 12.92
CA VAL A 163 9.13 -5.79 13.22
C VAL A 163 9.22 -4.38 13.72
N GLN A 164 10.11 -4.17 14.67
CA GLN A 164 10.59 -2.86 15.05
C GLN A 164 11.99 -2.67 14.45
N GLU A 165 12.16 -1.60 13.70
CA GLU A 165 13.42 -1.24 13.08
C GLU A 165 13.83 0.19 13.49
N HIS A 166 15.11 0.48 13.38
CA HIS A 166 15.66 1.79 13.69
C HIS A 166 16.10 2.52 12.42
N PHE A 167 16.20 3.82 12.51
CA PHE A 167 16.79 4.62 11.46
C PHE A 167 18.32 4.56 11.54
N VAL A 168 18.94 4.51 10.35
CA VAL A 168 20.38 4.49 10.15
C VAL A 168 20.79 5.61 9.21
N THR A 169 22.05 5.98 9.24
CA THR A 169 22.64 6.85 8.24
C THR A 169 23.07 6.02 7.04
N ALA A 170 22.52 6.31 5.86
CA ALA A 170 22.98 5.78 4.59
C ALA A 170 24.06 6.69 4.02
N CYS A 171 25.21 6.15 3.70
CA CYS A 171 26.30 6.87 3.05
C CYS A 171 27.07 5.95 2.08
N ARG A 172 27.95 6.54 1.28
CA ARG A 172 28.90 5.76 0.44
C ARG A 172 29.98 5.16 1.33
N ARG A 173 30.56 4.04 0.90
CA ARG A 173 31.67 3.37 1.60
C ARG A 173 32.95 4.23 1.69
N ASP A 174 33.14 5.16 0.74
CA ASP A 174 34.25 6.11 0.72
C ASP A 174 33.95 7.42 1.47
N HIS A 175 32.77 7.53 2.10
CA HIS A 175 32.38 8.71 2.88
C HIS A 175 33.03 8.71 4.27
N PRO A 176 33.39 9.88 4.83
CA PRO A 176 34.00 9.95 6.19
C PRO A 176 33.20 9.30 7.31
N LEU A 177 31.88 9.19 7.15
CA LEU A 177 31.01 8.53 8.14
C LEU A 177 31.05 7.00 8.06
N ALA A 178 31.47 6.40 6.94
CA ALA A 178 31.39 4.95 6.71
C ALA A 178 32.20 4.09 7.69
N GLY A 179 33.27 4.65 8.25
CA GLY A 179 34.12 3.96 9.23
C GLY A 179 33.75 4.22 10.70
N ARG A 180 32.64 4.91 10.96
CA ARG A 180 32.19 5.24 12.30
C ARG A 180 31.38 4.09 12.90
N GLU A 181 31.53 3.84 14.21
CA GLU A 181 30.69 2.88 14.93
C GLU A 181 29.24 3.36 15.04
N ALA A 182 29.04 4.68 15.19
CA ALA A 182 27.75 5.34 15.20
C ALA A 182 27.89 6.80 14.79
N VAL A 183 26.79 7.44 14.41
CA VAL A 183 26.69 8.86 14.03
C VAL A 183 25.52 9.49 14.80
N THR A 184 25.71 10.69 15.29
CA THR A 184 24.65 11.47 15.93
C THR A 184 23.91 12.35 14.91
N TRP A 185 22.70 12.76 15.24
CA TRP A 185 21.96 13.73 14.41
C TRP A 185 22.66 15.09 14.32
N ALA A 186 23.41 15.46 15.36
CA ALA A 186 24.20 16.69 15.35
C ALA A 186 25.33 16.63 14.33
N GLU A 187 26.03 15.50 14.23
CA GLU A 187 27.10 15.29 13.24
C GLU A 187 26.56 15.27 11.79
N LEU A 188 25.33 14.79 11.61
CA LEU A 188 24.70 14.83 10.28
C LEU A 188 24.45 16.25 9.76
N ALA A 189 24.35 17.24 10.64
CA ALA A 189 24.13 18.63 10.27
C ALA A 189 25.25 19.23 9.44
N ASP A 190 26.45 18.66 9.49
CA ASP A 190 27.63 19.09 8.73
C ASP A 190 27.60 18.60 7.27
N TYR A 191 26.66 17.72 6.92
CA TYR A 191 26.57 17.10 5.61
C TYR A 191 25.29 17.51 4.88
N ARG A 192 25.29 17.34 3.55
CA ARG A 192 24.08 17.53 2.73
C ARG A 192 23.12 16.36 2.98
N LEU A 193 22.03 16.64 3.68
CA LEU A 193 21.01 15.64 3.97
C LEU A 193 20.03 15.50 2.81
N ILE A 194 19.79 14.26 2.44
CA ILE A 194 18.77 13.86 1.47
C ILE A 194 17.61 13.27 2.27
N GLY A 195 16.44 13.89 2.22
CA GLY A 195 15.25 13.46 2.94
C GLY A 195 14.07 13.16 2.04
N VAL A 196 13.12 12.42 2.58
CA VAL A 196 11.81 12.25 1.94
C VAL A 196 10.89 13.42 2.25
N GLY A 197 9.88 13.63 1.39
CA GLY A 197 8.93 14.74 1.48
C GLY A 197 8.17 14.76 2.81
N ARG A 198 7.70 15.95 3.20
CA ARG A 198 7.05 16.22 4.50
C ARG A 198 5.79 15.38 4.77
N LEU A 199 5.12 14.91 3.72
CA LEU A 199 3.94 14.05 3.83
C LEU A 199 4.28 12.56 3.99
N SER A 200 5.56 12.21 3.90
CA SER A 200 6.01 10.84 4.17
C SER A 200 5.90 10.50 5.65
N GLY A 201 5.33 9.35 5.97
CA GLY A 201 5.26 8.85 7.36
C GLY A 201 6.64 8.76 8.01
N ASN A 202 7.69 8.41 7.28
CA ASN A 202 9.07 8.41 7.77
C ASN A 202 9.54 9.81 8.18
N ARG A 203 9.23 10.82 7.35
CA ARG A 203 9.61 12.20 7.65
C ARG A 203 8.84 12.74 8.85
N MET A 204 7.54 12.49 8.93
CA MET A 204 6.71 12.92 10.07
C MET A 204 7.21 12.31 11.39
N LEU A 205 7.60 11.04 11.36
CA LEU A 205 8.15 10.34 12.53
C LEU A 205 9.49 10.93 12.96
N LEU A 206 10.40 11.22 12.02
CA LEU A 206 11.67 11.88 12.31
C LEU A 206 11.47 13.29 12.86
N ASP A 207 10.65 14.11 12.22
CA ASP A 207 10.37 15.47 12.64
C ASP A 207 9.75 15.49 14.05
N HIS A 208 8.86 14.53 14.36
CA HIS A 208 8.29 14.38 15.70
C HIS A 208 9.35 13.98 16.74
N ALA A 209 10.15 12.95 16.47
CA ALA A 209 11.17 12.45 17.40
C ALA A 209 12.26 13.50 17.71
N LEU A 210 12.60 14.33 16.72
CA LEU A 210 13.66 15.34 16.86
C LEU A 210 13.16 16.69 17.39
N SER A 211 11.85 16.94 17.35
CA SER A 211 11.29 18.25 17.73
C SER A 211 11.56 18.63 19.20
N GLY A 212 11.54 17.64 20.09
CA GLY A 212 11.78 17.83 21.53
C GLY A 212 13.25 18.14 21.90
N LEU A 213 14.19 17.95 20.98
CA LEU A 213 15.63 18.04 21.21
C LEU A 213 16.28 19.28 20.59
N ASN A 214 15.48 20.21 20.06
CA ASN A 214 15.95 21.35 19.27
C ASN A 214 16.83 20.97 18.06
N LEU A 215 16.78 19.71 17.64
CA LEU A 215 17.47 19.22 16.46
C LEU A 215 16.56 19.38 15.24
N ARG A 216 16.97 20.25 14.33
CA ARG A 216 16.25 20.50 13.07
C ARG A 216 17.18 20.20 11.91
N PRO A 217 17.17 18.95 11.39
CA PRO A 217 17.96 18.59 10.23
C PRO A 217 17.64 19.52 9.04
N LYS A 218 18.67 20.08 8.43
CA LYS A 218 18.52 20.89 7.20
C LYS A 218 18.54 19.95 6.01
N TRP A 219 17.35 19.57 5.55
CA TRP A 219 17.23 18.73 4.36
C TRP A 219 17.64 19.54 3.14
N PHE A 220 18.77 19.18 2.54
CA PHE A 220 19.32 19.89 1.40
C PHE A 220 18.64 19.45 0.10
N TYR A 221 18.31 18.15 0.00
CA TYR A 221 17.51 17.58 -1.08
C TYR A 221 16.25 16.94 -0.49
N GLU A 222 15.13 17.08 -1.21
CA GLU A 222 13.86 16.45 -0.86
C GLU A 222 13.37 15.61 -2.04
N VAL A 223 13.04 14.33 -1.78
CA VAL A 223 12.57 13.36 -2.76
C VAL A 223 11.29 12.69 -2.27
N GLN A 224 10.58 12.01 -3.17
CA GLN A 224 9.33 11.34 -2.79
C GLN A 224 9.57 9.95 -2.17
N HIS A 225 10.57 9.22 -2.65
CA HIS A 225 10.82 7.83 -2.30
C HIS A 225 12.23 7.60 -1.74
N LEU A 226 12.34 6.66 -0.78
CA LEU A 226 13.62 6.26 -0.19
C LEU A 226 14.58 5.65 -1.23
N SER A 227 14.06 4.94 -2.24
CA SER A 227 14.85 4.42 -3.35
C SER A 227 15.55 5.53 -4.14
N THR A 228 14.86 6.65 -4.37
CA THR A 228 15.46 7.85 -4.99
C THR A 228 16.52 8.46 -4.09
N SER A 229 16.25 8.52 -2.77
CA SER A 229 17.24 8.99 -1.79
C SER A 229 18.50 8.13 -1.82
N LEU A 230 18.38 6.80 -1.83
CA LEU A 230 19.50 5.88 -1.96
C LEU A 230 20.30 6.09 -3.24
N GLY A 231 19.64 6.22 -4.38
CA GLY A 231 20.32 6.51 -5.65
C GLY A 231 21.11 7.83 -5.61
N MET A 232 20.60 8.86 -4.92
CA MET A 232 21.31 10.12 -4.75
C MET A 232 22.50 9.98 -3.79
N VAL A 233 22.37 9.18 -2.72
CA VAL A 233 23.51 8.84 -1.84
C VAL A 233 24.58 8.10 -2.62
N GLU A 234 24.18 7.11 -3.43
CA GLU A 234 25.10 6.33 -4.26
C GLU A 234 25.85 7.22 -5.28
N ALA A 235 25.16 8.21 -5.83
CA ALA A 235 25.76 9.22 -6.72
C ALA A 235 26.67 10.23 -5.99
N GLY A 236 26.81 10.16 -4.66
CA GLY A 236 27.68 11.02 -3.88
C GLY A 236 27.15 12.42 -3.61
N LEU A 237 25.82 12.63 -3.70
CA LEU A 237 25.21 13.94 -3.50
C LEU A 237 25.05 14.32 -2.02
N GLY A 238 25.16 13.35 -1.12
CA GLY A 238 25.03 13.55 0.32
C GLY A 238 24.78 12.25 1.08
N VAL A 239 24.23 12.37 2.27
CA VAL A 239 23.85 11.25 3.16
C VAL A 239 22.37 11.29 3.46
N SER A 240 21.79 10.17 3.88
CA SER A 240 20.36 10.11 4.21
C SER A 240 20.12 9.36 5.51
N ALA A 241 19.15 9.83 6.29
CA ALA A 241 18.59 9.06 7.41
C ALA A 241 17.41 8.24 6.91
N MET A 242 17.49 6.91 7.02
CA MET A 242 16.46 6.02 6.54
C MET A 242 16.29 4.79 7.42
N PRO A 243 15.14 4.11 7.32
CA PRO A 243 14.93 2.85 8.04
C PRO A 243 15.94 1.79 7.64
N SER A 244 16.38 0.97 8.58
CA SER A 244 17.42 -0.04 8.34
C SER A 244 17.02 -1.07 7.27
N LEU A 245 15.74 -1.44 7.19
CA LEU A 245 15.23 -2.35 6.15
C LEU A 245 15.24 -1.75 4.74
N ALA A 246 15.37 -0.43 4.61
CA ALA A 246 15.52 0.21 3.30
C ALA A 246 16.97 0.16 2.77
N MET A 247 17.92 -0.27 3.60
CA MET A 247 19.31 -0.42 3.18
C MET A 247 19.50 -1.71 2.38
N PRO A 248 20.33 -1.68 1.34
CA PRO A 248 20.77 -2.90 0.67
C PRO A 248 21.61 -3.78 1.61
N ASN A 249 21.88 -5.00 1.18
CA ASN A 249 22.69 -5.95 1.94
C ASN A 249 24.08 -5.36 2.29
N ALA A 250 24.67 -5.86 3.36
CA ALA A 250 25.95 -5.38 3.89
C ALA A 250 27.13 -5.45 2.90
N ASP A 251 27.05 -6.32 1.90
CA ASP A 251 28.05 -6.50 0.84
C ASP A 251 27.83 -5.58 -0.38
N HIS A 252 26.87 -4.64 -0.32
CA HIS A 252 26.63 -3.70 -1.41
C HIS A 252 27.93 -2.93 -1.75
N PRO A 253 28.32 -2.82 -3.05
CA PRO A 253 29.64 -2.32 -3.43
C PRO A 253 29.89 -0.85 -3.07
N THR A 254 28.85 -0.03 -3.04
CA THR A 254 28.95 1.42 -2.90
C THR A 254 28.39 1.94 -1.57
N LEU A 255 27.28 1.39 -1.12
CA LEU A 255 26.50 1.89 0.03
C LEU A 255 26.84 1.14 1.32
N VAL A 256 26.74 1.85 2.43
CA VAL A 256 26.84 1.29 3.79
C VAL A 256 25.89 2.03 4.72
N SER A 257 25.40 1.31 5.73
CA SER A 257 24.64 1.89 6.84
C SER A 257 25.52 2.07 8.07
N VAL A 258 25.32 3.19 8.75
CA VAL A 258 25.96 3.48 10.03
C VAL A 258 24.85 3.73 11.06
N PRO A 259 24.92 3.15 12.27
CA PRO A 259 23.95 3.39 13.33
C PRO A 259 23.76 4.89 13.58
N LEU A 260 22.49 5.34 13.66
CA LEU A 260 22.13 6.73 13.92
C LEU A 260 21.56 6.84 15.34
N ILE A 261 22.19 7.65 16.16
CA ILE A 261 21.92 7.76 17.59
C ILE A 261 21.65 9.20 18.01
N GLU A 262 21.24 9.38 19.27
CA GLU A 262 21.01 10.67 19.93
C GLU A 262 20.00 11.60 19.22
N PRO A 263 18.73 11.15 19.12
CA PRO A 263 18.16 9.92 19.66
C PRO A 263 18.18 8.77 18.64
N GLN A 264 18.12 7.54 19.13
CA GLN A 264 17.79 6.40 18.27
C GLN A 264 16.30 6.46 17.95
N VAL A 265 15.97 6.71 16.70
CA VAL A 265 14.58 6.75 16.22
C VAL A 265 14.20 5.38 15.68
N THR A 266 13.05 4.88 16.10
CA THR A 266 12.53 3.59 15.68
C THR A 266 11.17 3.73 15.02
N ARG A 267 10.80 2.77 14.18
CA ARG A 267 9.42 2.58 13.68
C ARG A 267 9.02 1.11 13.79
N THR A 268 7.74 0.88 13.95
CA THR A 268 7.17 -0.47 13.93
C THR A 268 6.40 -0.68 12.64
N LEU A 269 6.74 -1.72 11.90
CA LEU A 269 5.97 -2.22 10.77
C LEU A 269 5.11 -3.38 11.21
N GLY A 270 3.92 -3.47 10.66
CA GLY A 270 2.99 -4.54 10.97
C GLY A 270 1.97 -4.77 9.87
N LEU A 271 1.26 -5.87 10.03
CA LEU A 271 0.08 -6.15 9.24
C LEU A 271 -1.08 -5.30 9.73
N VAL A 272 -1.85 -4.78 8.80
CA VAL A 272 -3.08 -4.04 9.05
C VAL A 272 -4.26 -4.75 8.41
N TYR A 273 -5.27 -5.00 9.21
CA TYR A 273 -6.52 -5.64 8.80
C TYR A 273 -7.69 -4.75 9.13
N ARG A 274 -8.75 -4.85 8.35
CA ARG A 274 -10.02 -4.28 8.76
C ARG A 274 -10.64 -5.17 9.85
N ARG A 275 -10.97 -4.58 10.98
CA ARG A 275 -11.58 -5.29 12.12
C ARG A 275 -12.86 -6.01 11.70
N GLY A 276 -12.96 -7.29 12.05
CA GLY A 276 -14.13 -8.13 11.74
C GLY A 276 -14.22 -8.57 10.27
N ALA A 277 -13.26 -8.27 9.41
CA ALA A 277 -13.18 -8.85 8.08
C ALA A 277 -12.44 -10.20 8.13
N SER A 278 -12.94 -11.17 7.36
CA SER A 278 -12.23 -12.43 7.11
C SER A 278 -11.36 -12.26 5.87
N LEU A 279 -10.17 -12.83 5.89
CA LEU A 279 -9.34 -12.93 4.71
C LEU A 279 -9.87 -14.04 3.79
N SER A 280 -9.62 -13.91 2.49
CA SER A 280 -9.81 -15.03 1.57
C SER A 280 -8.80 -16.14 1.86
N PRO A 281 -9.08 -17.41 1.52
CA PRO A 281 -8.11 -18.50 1.71
C PRO A 281 -6.75 -18.24 1.04
N ALA A 282 -6.75 -17.53 -0.10
CA ALA A 282 -5.53 -17.12 -0.80
C ALA A 282 -4.74 -16.08 0.01
N ALA A 283 -5.41 -15.06 0.56
CA ALA A 283 -4.78 -14.05 1.40
C ALA A 283 -4.28 -14.62 2.73
N GLU A 284 -5.00 -15.56 3.35
CA GLU A 284 -4.55 -16.27 4.56
C GLU A 284 -3.25 -17.03 4.32
N LYS A 285 -3.14 -17.74 3.19
CA LYS A 285 -1.91 -18.45 2.80
C LYS A 285 -0.75 -17.49 2.56
N PHE A 286 -1.01 -16.35 1.92
CA PHE A 286 0.00 -15.32 1.71
C PHE A 286 0.54 -14.79 3.04
N VAL A 287 -0.36 -14.44 3.95
CA VAL A 287 0.00 -13.96 5.30
C VAL A 287 0.78 -15.02 6.08
N SER A 288 0.43 -16.31 5.96
CA SER A 288 1.19 -17.40 6.61
C SER A 288 2.64 -17.44 6.14
N ILE A 289 2.87 -17.41 4.83
CA ILE A 289 4.23 -17.42 4.24
C ILE A 289 4.98 -16.14 4.64
N LEU A 290 4.30 -15.01 4.64
CA LEU A 290 4.88 -13.74 5.06
C LEU A 290 5.35 -13.80 6.52
N LEU A 291 4.53 -14.32 7.43
CA LEU A 291 4.86 -14.45 8.85
C LEU A 291 6.02 -15.43 9.09
N GLU A 292 6.13 -16.49 8.31
CA GLU A 292 7.24 -17.46 8.40
C GLU A 292 8.58 -16.84 8.00
N GLN A 293 8.58 -15.92 7.03
CA GLN A 293 9.80 -15.28 6.54
C GLN A 293 10.20 -14.04 7.34
N TRP A 294 9.24 -13.37 7.98
CA TRP A 294 9.48 -12.09 8.63
C TRP A 294 10.45 -12.13 9.82
N PRO A 295 10.41 -13.13 10.74
CA PRO A 295 11.31 -13.17 11.89
C PRO A 295 12.78 -13.41 11.57
N ASN A 296 13.09 -13.84 10.34
CA ASN A 296 14.40 -14.34 9.94
C ASN A 296 15.25 -13.32 9.15
N ARG A 297 14.92 -12.02 9.20
CA ARG A 297 15.70 -10.96 8.51
C ARG A 297 16.15 -9.82 9.43
#